data_ddad3905c9f485712e128d52a7cdf870
#
_entry.id   ddad3905c9f485712e128d52a7cdf870
#
_cell.length_a   1.000
_cell.length_b   1.000
_cell.length_c   1.000
_cell.angle_alpha   90.00
_cell.angle_beta   90.00
_cell.angle_gamma   90.00
#
_symmetry.space_group_name_H-M   'P 1'
#
loop_
_entity.id
_entity.type
_entity.pdbx_description
1 polymer ?
#
loop_
_entity_poly.entity_id
_entity_poly.type
_entity_poly.pdbx_seq_one_letter_code
_entity_poly.pdbx_strand_id
1 'polypeptide(L)'
;MLSAVVALAFAGDAVAATCAPAPARVKLDAADAAFVGRLYGTELVAGRPGQVDYLFLVDQVVKGDLPRQVSVRSAIGPEELGFALERDVATGILLNREDGLWRSGLCGQLTTSELVEATRDDEQIVNWGGVVVGVLVLGAGAYFLRRKLLRRQAS
;
A
#
# COMPACT_ATOMS: atom_id res chain seq x y z
N MET A 1 52.51 38.11 -21.02
CA MET A 1 51.50 38.05 -19.98
C MET A 1 50.55 36.96 -20.35
N LEU A 2 50.68 35.76 -19.73
CA LEU A 2 49.78 34.61 -19.98
C LEU A 2 48.72 34.60 -18.88
N SER A 3 47.44 34.81 -19.26
CA SER A 3 46.31 34.67 -18.35
C SER A 3 45.83 33.21 -18.37
N ALA A 4 46.06 32.52 -17.27
CA ALA A 4 45.55 31.17 -17.05
C ALA A 4 44.06 31.28 -16.62
N VAL A 5 43.14 30.77 -17.46
CA VAL A 5 41.73 30.59 -17.12
C VAL A 5 41.58 29.27 -16.36
N VAL A 6 41.34 29.36 -15.05
CA VAL A 6 40.97 28.20 -14.22
C VAL A 6 39.48 27.91 -14.41
N ALA A 7 39.16 26.84 -15.14
CA ALA A 7 37.80 26.31 -15.24
C ALA A 7 37.51 25.48 -13.98
N LEU A 8 36.72 26.00 -13.04
CA LEU A 8 36.16 25.21 -11.95
C LEU A 8 35.03 24.32 -12.55
N ALA A 9 35.34 23.02 -12.66
CA ALA A 9 34.32 22.02 -12.92
C ALA A 9 33.53 21.79 -11.62
N PHE A 10 32.30 22.29 -11.53
CA PHE A 10 31.35 21.87 -10.52
C PHE A 10 30.88 20.46 -10.88
N ALA A 11 31.49 19.45 -10.27
CA ALA A 11 30.91 18.12 -10.23
C ALA A 11 29.72 18.21 -9.26
N GLY A 12 28.52 18.45 -9.82
CA GLY A 12 27.28 18.30 -9.07
C GLY A 12 27.10 16.83 -8.74
N ASP A 13 27.17 16.49 -7.44
CA ASP A 13 26.76 15.18 -6.98
C ASP A 13 25.29 14.96 -7.39
N ALA A 14 25.08 14.08 -8.36
CA ALA A 14 23.74 13.59 -8.71
C ALA A 14 23.23 12.79 -7.50
N VAL A 15 22.47 13.44 -6.62
CA VAL A 15 21.76 12.75 -5.54
C VAL A 15 20.71 11.87 -6.22
N ALA A 16 20.97 10.57 -6.28
CA ALA A 16 19.97 9.61 -6.71
C ALA A 16 18.75 9.77 -5.80
N ALA A 17 17.58 10.04 -6.39
CA ALA A 17 16.35 10.17 -5.67
C ALA A 17 16.03 8.82 -5.01
N THR A 18 16.10 8.75 -3.68
CA THR A 18 15.84 7.54 -2.90
C THR A 18 14.53 7.69 -2.13
N CYS A 19 13.77 6.61 -2.06
CA CYS A 19 12.55 6.58 -1.25
C CYS A 19 12.91 6.65 0.23
N ALA A 20 12.20 7.49 1.00
CA ALA A 20 12.35 7.50 2.44
C ALA A 20 11.99 6.10 3.00
N PRO A 21 12.84 5.51 3.84
CA PRO A 21 12.56 4.21 4.44
C PRO A 21 11.34 4.35 5.37
N ALA A 22 10.29 3.60 5.07
CA ALA A 22 9.09 3.51 5.90
C ALA A 22 8.54 2.09 5.85
N PRO A 23 7.99 1.56 6.97
CA PRO A 23 7.32 0.26 6.98
C PRO A 23 6.20 0.20 5.94
N ALA A 24 5.99 -0.97 5.32
CA ALA A 24 4.97 -1.17 4.30
C ALA A 24 3.56 -0.78 4.81
N ARG A 25 3.28 -1.03 6.09
CA ARG A 25 2.04 -0.63 6.75
C ARG A 25 1.81 0.88 6.73
N VAL A 26 2.81 1.67 7.12
CA VAL A 26 2.71 3.14 7.14
C VAL A 26 2.48 3.68 5.72
N LYS A 27 3.14 3.08 4.72
CA LYS A 27 2.91 3.44 3.31
C LYS A 27 1.50 3.08 2.86
N LEU A 28 0.99 1.89 3.24
CA LEU A 28 -0.36 1.44 2.91
C LEU A 28 -1.42 2.35 3.55
N ASP A 29 -1.23 2.75 4.81
CA ASP A 29 -2.15 3.64 5.51
C ASP A 29 -2.23 5.03 4.85
N ALA A 30 -1.10 5.53 4.36
CA ALA A 30 -1.01 6.83 3.68
C ALA A 30 -1.53 6.82 2.24
N ALA A 31 -1.61 5.67 1.57
CA ALA A 31 -2.09 5.55 0.20
C ALA A 31 -3.61 5.66 0.11
N ASP A 32 -4.15 6.21 -0.98
CA ASP A 32 -5.59 6.28 -1.24
C ASP A 32 -6.16 4.93 -1.69
N ALA A 33 -5.35 4.14 -2.43
CA ALA A 33 -5.69 2.79 -2.84
C ALA A 33 -4.44 1.91 -2.94
N ALA A 34 -4.63 0.59 -2.93
CA ALA A 34 -3.56 -0.38 -3.10
C ALA A 34 -4.07 -1.65 -3.78
N PHE A 35 -3.25 -2.26 -4.60
CA PHE A 35 -3.58 -3.51 -5.27
C PHE A 35 -2.34 -4.38 -5.51
N VAL A 36 -2.56 -5.66 -5.73
CA VAL A 36 -1.62 -6.59 -6.36
C VAL A 36 -2.05 -6.76 -7.80
N GLY A 37 -1.13 -6.60 -8.74
CA GLY A 37 -1.44 -6.71 -10.15
C GLY A 37 -0.19 -6.86 -11.02
N ARG A 38 -0.41 -6.98 -12.31
CA ARG A 38 0.65 -7.18 -13.31
C ARG A 38 0.61 -6.10 -14.37
N LEU A 39 1.79 -5.60 -14.71
CA LEU A 39 1.96 -4.66 -15.81
C LEU A 39 1.74 -5.39 -17.14
N TYR A 40 0.80 -4.92 -17.96
CA TYR A 40 0.58 -5.47 -19.31
C TYR A 40 0.93 -4.50 -20.43
N GLY A 41 1.06 -3.20 -20.15
CA GLY A 41 1.41 -2.21 -21.14
C GLY A 41 1.83 -0.88 -20.55
N THR A 42 2.37 -0.01 -21.43
CA THR A 42 2.72 1.37 -21.10
C THR A 42 2.34 2.28 -22.26
N GLU A 43 1.87 3.49 -21.96
CA GLU A 43 1.49 4.50 -22.94
C GLU A 43 2.17 5.83 -22.61
N LEU A 44 2.80 6.46 -23.61
CA LEU A 44 3.39 7.79 -23.44
C LEU A 44 2.29 8.84 -23.32
N VAL A 45 2.44 9.74 -22.35
CA VAL A 45 1.48 10.82 -22.17
C VAL A 45 1.73 11.94 -23.17
N ALA A 46 0.78 12.18 -24.07
CA ALA A 46 0.88 13.22 -25.08
C ALA A 46 1.07 14.61 -24.43
N GLY A 47 2.06 15.37 -24.92
CA GLY A 47 2.36 16.72 -24.43
C GLY A 47 3.03 16.79 -23.06
N ARG A 48 3.41 15.65 -22.46
CA ARG A 48 4.12 15.59 -21.18
C ARG A 48 5.35 14.68 -21.29
N PRO A 49 6.47 15.18 -21.79
CA PRO A 49 7.71 14.41 -21.85
C PRO A 49 8.12 13.98 -20.43
N GLY A 50 8.63 12.78 -20.28
CA GLY A 50 9.02 12.23 -18.98
C GLY A 50 7.88 11.56 -18.19
N GLN A 51 6.64 11.53 -18.70
CA GLN A 51 5.51 10.85 -18.07
C GLN A 51 4.98 9.69 -18.91
N VAL A 52 4.61 8.61 -18.22
CA VAL A 52 4.06 7.38 -18.78
C VAL A 52 2.85 6.95 -17.98
N ASP A 53 1.84 6.47 -18.65
CA ASP A 53 0.73 5.74 -18.08
C ASP A 53 1.05 4.25 -18.13
N TYR A 54 1.21 3.64 -16.97
CA TYR A 54 1.42 2.21 -16.77
C TYR A 54 0.07 1.52 -16.64
N LEU A 55 -0.17 0.52 -17.48
CA LEU A 55 -1.44 -0.19 -17.57
C LEU A 55 -1.35 -1.51 -16.81
N PHE A 56 -2.15 -1.66 -15.75
CA PHE A 56 -2.15 -2.84 -14.89
C PHE A 56 -3.42 -3.65 -15.02
N LEU A 57 -3.26 -4.98 -14.99
CA LEU A 57 -4.32 -5.92 -14.65
C LEU A 57 -4.31 -6.11 -13.13
N VAL A 58 -5.41 -5.78 -12.48
CA VAL A 58 -5.58 -5.94 -11.03
C VAL A 58 -5.97 -7.37 -10.74
N ASP A 59 -5.11 -8.08 -10.02
CA ASP A 59 -5.36 -9.45 -9.56
C ASP A 59 -6.15 -9.42 -8.23
N GLN A 60 -5.79 -8.49 -7.32
CA GLN A 60 -6.42 -8.32 -6.01
C GLN A 60 -6.39 -6.85 -5.58
N VAL A 61 -7.53 -6.30 -5.20
CA VAL A 61 -7.62 -5.00 -4.52
C VAL A 61 -7.35 -5.21 -3.04
N VAL A 62 -6.41 -4.44 -2.49
CA VAL A 62 -6.00 -4.48 -1.08
C VAL A 62 -6.63 -3.32 -0.30
N LYS A 63 -6.70 -2.14 -0.91
CA LYS A 63 -7.30 -0.94 -0.32
C LYS A 63 -8.02 -0.13 -1.39
N GLY A 64 -9.16 0.48 -1.03
CA GLY A 64 -9.95 1.31 -1.92
C GLY A 64 -10.82 0.49 -2.88
N ASP A 65 -11.35 1.18 -3.90
CA ASP A 65 -12.17 0.59 -4.96
C ASP A 65 -11.49 0.83 -6.30
N LEU A 66 -11.10 -0.24 -6.97
CA LEU A 66 -10.36 -0.20 -8.23
C LEU A 66 -10.98 -1.13 -9.28
N PRO A 67 -11.05 -0.71 -10.54
CA PRO A 67 -11.49 -1.56 -11.63
C PRO A 67 -10.44 -2.66 -11.92
N ARG A 68 -10.85 -3.68 -12.68
CA ARG A 68 -9.97 -4.78 -13.09
C ARG A 68 -8.76 -4.34 -13.93
N GLN A 69 -8.89 -3.21 -14.61
CA GLN A 69 -7.80 -2.56 -15.34
C GLN A 69 -7.63 -1.14 -14.81
N VAL A 70 -6.43 -0.76 -14.46
CA VAL A 70 -6.12 0.56 -13.93
C VAL A 70 -4.93 1.16 -14.68
N SER A 71 -5.06 2.44 -15.04
CA SER A 71 -3.97 3.25 -15.58
C SER A 71 -3.36 4.07 -14.45
N VAL A 72 -2.05 3.97 -14.29
CA VAL A 72 -1.29 4.65 -13.24
C VAL A 72 -0.23 5.53 -13.86
N ARG A 73 -0.34 6.83 -13.64
CA ARG A 73 0.63 7.81 -14.15
C ARG A 73 1.86 7.84 -13.28
N SER A 74 3.04 7.81 -13.93
CA SER A 74 4.34 7.87 -13.26
C SER A 74 5.38 8.54 -14.17
N ALA A 75 6.57 8.78 -13.62
CA ALA A 75 7.76 9.13 -14.39
C ALA A 75 8.27 7.92 -15.21
N ILE A 76 9.14 8.17 -16.17
CA ILE A 76 9.78 7.12 -16.98
C ILE A 76 11.01 6.60 -16.23
N GLY A 77 10.98 5.30 -15.89
CA GLY A 77 12.12 4.60 -15.35
C GLY A 77 12.43 4.91 -13.88
N PRO A 78 13.20 4.02 -13.21
CA PRO A 78 13.50 4.14 -11.80
C PRO A 78 14.42 5.31 -11.43
N GLU A 79 15.22 5.81 -12.36
CA GLU A 79 16.11 6.96 -12.19
C GLU A 79 15.34 8.27 -11.97
N GLU A 80 14.10 8.38 -12.47
CA GLU A 80 13.18 9.50 -12.27
C GLU A 80 12.06 9.19 -11.27
N LEU A 81 12.28 8.19 -10.38
CA LEU A 81 11.29 7.66 -9.45
C LEU A 81 10.06 7.01 -10.13
N GLY A 82 10.16 6.68 -11.41
CA GLY A 82 9.20 5.83 -12.09
C GLY A 82 9.33 4.37 -11.65
N PHE A 83 8.44 3.53 -12.14
CA PHE A 83 8.44 2.12 -11.76
C PHE A 83 9.66 1.34 -12.27
N ALA A 84 10.13 0.39 -11.45
CA ALA A 84 11.09 -0.65 -11.80
C ALA A 84 10.35 -2.00 -11.91
N LEU A 85 9.52 -2.18 -12.94
CA LEU A 85 8.63 -3.33 -13.08
C LEU A 85 9.03 -4.23 -14.24
N GLU A 86 8.90 -5.53 -14.02
CA GLU A 86 8.91 -6.53 -15.09
C GLU A 86 7.48 -6.83 -15.55
N ARG A 87 7.30 -7.09 -16.84
CA ARG A 87 5.98 -7.48 -17.39
C ARG A 87 5.55 -8.82 -16.81
N ASP A 88 4.24 -8.97 -16.60
CA ASP A 88 3.60 -10.20 -16.13
C ASP A 88 4.03 -10.68 -14.73
N VAL A 89 4.86 -9.92 -14.03
CA VAL A 89 5.22 -10.19 -12.62
C VAL A 89 4.24 -9.51 -11.70
N ALA A 90 3.65 -10.28 -10.78
CA ALA A 90 2.73 -9.76 -9.77
C ALA A 90 3.48 -8.87 -8.77
N THR A 91 3.05 -7.61 -8.66
CA THR A 91 3.67 -6.60 -7.81
C THR A 91 2.61 -5.87 -7.01
N GLY A 92 2.94 -5.49 -5.79
CA GLY A 92 2.11 -4.61 -4.96
C GLY A 92 2.31 -3.15 -5.35
N ILE A 93 1.22 -2.44 -5.61
CA ILE A 93 1.24 -1.03 -6.00
C ILE A 93 0.37 -0.22 -5.05
N LEU A 94 0.96 0.82 -4.48
CA LEU A 94 0.27 1.84 -3.70
C LEU A 94 -0.05 3.04 -4.60
N LEU A 95 -1.25 3.57 -4.49
CA LEU A 95 -1.76 4.64 -5.34
C LEU A 95 -2.14 5.86 -4.51
N ASN A 96 -1.83 7.02 -5.04
CA ASN A 96 -2.36 8.30 -4.57
C ASN A 96 -3.20 8.93 -5.67
N ARG A 97 -4.25 9.67 -5.29
CA ARG A 97 -5.12 10.33 -6.24
C ARG A 97 -4.76 11.80 -6.34
N GLU A 98 -4.29 12.23 -7.51
CA GLU A 98 -3.97 13.61 -7.79
C GLU A 98 -4.66 14.04 -9.09
N ASP A 99 -5.39 15.16 -9.05
CA ASP A 99 -6.15 15.71 -10.18
C ASP A 99 -7.09 14.69 -10.85
N GLY A 100 -7.66 13.77 -10.05
CA GLY A 100 -8.55 12.72 -10.54
C GLY A 100 -7.84 11.52 -11.20
N LEU A 101 -6.52 11.54 -11.27
CA LEU A 101 -5.69 10.47 -11.84
C LEU A 101 -5.04 9.64 -10.73
N TRP A 102 -4.85 8.35 -10.98
CA TRP A 102 -4.02 7.52 -10.14
C TRP A 102 -2.55 7.76 -10.44
N ARG A 103 -1.77 8.04 -9.40
CA ARG A 103 -0.33 8.24 -9.46
C ARG A 103 0.39 7.30 -8.53
N SER A 104 1.56 6.89 -8.95
CA SER A 104 2.51 6.11 -8.15
C SER A 104 3.88 6.14 -8.82
N GLY A 105 4.83 5.42 -8.25
CA GLY A 105 6.19 5.27 -8.77
C GLY A 105 6.99 4.30 -7.89
N LEU A 106 8.31 4.40 -7.97
CA LEU A 106 9.23 3.51 -7.26
C LEU A 106 8.93 3.39 -5.76
N CYS A 107 8.58 4.51 -5.11
CA CYS A 107 8.30 4.54 -3.67
C CYS A 107 6.96 3.90 -3.28
N GLY A 108 6.04 3.77 -4.22
CA GLY A 108 4.75 3.08 -4.07
C GLY A 108 4.78 1.63 -4.53
N GLN A 109 5.92 1.14 -5.02
CA GLN A 109 6.11 -0.25 -5.40
C GLN A 109 6.53 -1.08 -4.19
N LEU A 110 5.84 -2.20 -3.95
CA LEU A 110 6.11 -3.17 -2.90
C LEU A 110 6.17 -4.57 -3.51
N THR A 111 6.84 -5.47 -2.84
CA THR A 111 6.67 -6.89 -3.15
C THR A 111 5.27 -7.36 -2.73
N THR A 112 4.75 -8.38 -3.39
CA THR A 112 3.44 -8.95 -3.01
C THR A 112 3.43 -9.42 -1.55
N SER A 113 4.54 -9.98 -1.06
CA SER A 113 4.70 -10.42 0.32
C SER A 113 4.65 -9.27 1.32
N GLU A 114 5.35 -8.17 1.07
CA GLU A 114 5.33 -6.97 1.92
C GLU A 114 3.92 -6.37 2.02
N LEU A 115 3.20 -6.31 0.89
CA LEU A 115 1.84 -5.78 0.86
C LEU A 115 0.87 -6.69 1.62
N VAL A 116 0.96 -8.01 1.45
CA VAL A 116 0.12 -8.97 2.18
C VAL A 116 0.44 -8.96 3.68
N GLU A 117 1.72 -8.84 4.05
CA GLU A 117 2.11 -8.75 5.46
C GLU A 117 1.59 -7.46 6.10
N ALA A 118 1.63 -6.35 5.39
CA ALA A 118 1.08 -5.07 5.85
C ALA A 118 -0.44 -5.14 6.13
N THR A 119 -1.19 -6.03 5.48
CA THR A 119 -2.63 -6.22 5.73
C THR A 119 -2.93 -7.16 6.88
N ARG A 120 -2.04 -8.12 7.19
CA ARG A 120 -2.26 -9.10 8.27
C ARG A 120 -2.32 -8.48 9.66
N ASP A 121 -1.61 -7.40 9.89
CA ASP A 121 -1.62 -6.71 11.18
C ASP A 121 -2.99 -6.12 11.53
N ASP A 122 -3.88 -5.88 10.54
CA ASP A 122 -5.26 -5.43 10.79
C ASP A 122 -6.18 -6.56 11.30
N GLU A 123 -5.94 -7.80 10.89
CA GLU A 123 -6.75 -8.93 11.36
C GLU A 123 -6.44 -9.34 12.81
N GLN A 124 -5.25 -9.00 13.33
CA GLN A 124 -4.87 -9.34 14.73
C GLN A 124 -5.49 -8.40 15.76
N ILE A 125 -6.11 -7.29 15.40
CA ILE A 125 -7.01 -6.56 16.27
C ILE A 125 -8.39 -7.25 16.28
N VAL A 126 -8.40 -8.58 16.39
CA VAL A 126 -9.58 -9.32 16.81
C VAL A 126 -10.00 -8.72 18.15
N ASN A 127 -11.15 -8.14 18.12
CA ASN A 127 -11.85 -7.41 19.15
C ASN A 127 -11.95 -8.26 20.44
N TRP A 128 -10.82 -8.44 21.13
CA TRP A 128 -10.73 -9.16 22.41
C TRP A 128 -11.76 -8.63 23.40
N GLY A 129 -12.14 -7.36 23.27
CA GLY A 129 -13.23 -6.77 24.03
C GLY A 129 -14.57 -7.47 23.78
N GLY A 130 -14.89 -7.83 22.56
CA GLY A 130 -16.12 -8.56 22.22
C GLY A 130 -16.14 -9.98 22.76
N VAL A 131 -15.01 -10.67 22.71
CA VAL A 131 -14.87 -12.05 23.24
C VAL A 131 -15.00 -12.05 24.74
N VAL A 132 -14.34 -11.13 25.45
CA VAL A 132 -14.41 -11.03 26.92
C VAL A 132 -15.82 -10.70 27.39
N VAL A 133 -16.51 -9.75 26.74
CA VAL A 133 -17.91 -9.41 27.08
C VAL A 133 -18.84 -10.61 26.82
N GLY A 134 -18.67 -11.32 25.70
CA GLY A 134 -19.46 -12.53 25.41
C GLY A 134 -19.33 -13.62 26.46
N VAL A 135 -18.10 -13.90 26.93
CA VAL A 135 -17.84 -14.90 28.00
C VAL A 135 -18.45 -14.46 29.32
N LEU A 136 -18.37 -13.18 29.68
CA LEU A 136 -18.96 -12.66 30.94
C LEU A 136 -20.48 -12.73 30.91
N VAL A 137 -21.13 -12.43 29.79
CA VAL A 137 -22.60 -12.51 29.63
C VAL A 137 -23.08 -13.98 29.77
N LEU A 138 -22.40 -14.91 29.08
CA LEU A 138 -22.73 -16.34 29.17
C LEU A 138 -22.50 -16.90 30.59
N GLY A 139 -21.41 -16.52 31.22
CA GLY A 139 -21.10 -16.91 32.61
C GLY A 139 -22.15 -16.42 33.62
N ALA A 140 -22.55 -15.15 33.49
CA ALA A 140 -23.60 -14.59 34.36
C ALA A 140 -24.96 -15.27 34.10
N GLY A 141 -25.32 -15.53 32.85
CA GLY A 141 -26.56 -16.24 32.49
C GLY A 141 -26.62 -17.66 33.11
N ALA A 142 -25.53 -18.42 32.98
CA ALA A 142 -25.42 -19.76 33.55
C ALA A 142 -25.51 -19.75 35.11
N TYR A 143 -24.87 -18.76 35.74
CA TYR A 143 -24.94 -18.59 37.19
C TYR A 143 -26.36 -18.31 37.69
N PHE A 144 -27.10 -17.41 37.04
CA PHE A 144 -28.50 -17.11 37.39
C PHE A 144 -29.44 -18.29 37.16
N LEU A 145 -29.28 -19.04 36.08
CA LEU A 145 -30.07 -20.25 35.81
C LEU A 145 -29.83 -21.31 36.89
N ARG A 146 -28.58 -21.58 37.24
CA ARG A 146 -28.22 -22.53 38.30
C ARG A 146 -28.82 -22.13 39.62
N ARG A 147 -28.75 -20.86 40.01
CA ARG A 147 -29.33 -20.36 41.26
C ARG A 147 -30.86 -20.50 41.27
N LYS A 148 -31.55 -20.28 40.15
CA LYS A 148 -33.01 -20.43 40.04
C LYS A 148 -33.45 -21.90 40.14
N LEU A 149 -32.69 -22.83 39.55
CA LEU A 149 -32.96 -24.27 39.65
C LEU A 149 -32.79 -24.80 41.08
N LEU A 150 -31.73 -24.41 41.78
CA LEU A 150 -31.47 -24.80 43.16
C LEU A 150 -32.57 -24.32 44.13
N ARG A 151 -33.14 -23.13 43.90
CA ARG A 151 -34.26 -22.62 44.70
C ARG A 151 -35.58 -23.40 44.51
N ARG A 152 -35.79 -23.99 43.32
CA ARG A 152 -37.00 -24.81 43.02
C ARG A 152 -36.95 -26.21 43.63
N GLN A 153 -35.75 -26.71 43.97
CA GLN A 153 -35.59 -28.01 44.62
C GLN A 153 -35.69 -27.95 46.16
N ALA A 154 -35.66 -26.74 46.72
CA ALA A 154 -35.72 -26.53 48.18
C ALA A 154 -37.14 -26.15 48.68
N SER A 155 -38.14 -26.14 47.80
CA SER A 155 -39.58 -25.89 48.09
C SER A 155 -40.41 -27.11 47.78
#